data_0aabcccb4596a0239fe15d13d8dc3ed4
#
_entry.id   0aabcccb4596a0239fe15d13d8dc3ed4
#
_cell.length_a   1.000
_cell.length_b   1.000
_cell.length_c   1.000
_cell.angle_alpha   90.00
_cell.angle_beta   90.00
_cell.angle_gamma   90.00
#
_symmetry.space_group_name_H-M   'P 1'
#
loop_
_entity.id
_entity.type
_entity.pdbx_description
1 polymer ?
#
loop_
_entity_poly.entity_id
_entity_poly.type
_entity_poly.pdbx_seq_one_letter_code
_entity_poly.pdbx_strand_id
1 'polypeptide(L)'
;LEVLKKREKYIPDIIIQLRPTSPFRKPEWITDCIELLIKSPDADSVITVHIADRHPYRMFEQIRENKIQPIMSHRAERPHIIDRHDLPLIYDYNCVIDITRPSTIYEKGCTVGDIIVPYVLDSKFCVDIDSPNDLKIAEKLFRSKS
;
A
#
# COMPACT_ATOMS: atom_id res chain seq x y z
N LEU A 1 12.37 -14.67 -9.41
CA LEU A 1 11.89 -16.03 -9.09
C LEU A 1 12.47 -17.06 -10.05
N GLU A 2 12.39 -16.85 -11.37
CA GLU A 2 12.91 -17.79 -12.37
C GLU A 2 14.40 -18.12 -12.17
N VAL A 3 15.22 -17.14 -11.80
CA VAL A 3 16.64 -17.34 -11.53
C VAL A 3 16.85 -18.23 -10.31
N LEU A 4 16.13 -17.99 -9.22
CA LEU A 4 16.17 -18.82 -8.00
C LEU A 4 15.74 -20.25 -8.30
N LYS A 5 14.63 -20.44 -9.02
CA LYS A 5 14.16 -21.75 -9.44
C LYS A 5 15.17 -22.51 -10.30
N LYS A 6 15.80 -21.83 -11.29
CA LYS A 6 16.74 -22.48 -12.22
C LYS A 6 18.10 -22.76 -11.60
N ARG A 7 18.65 -21.81 -10.82
CA ARG A 7 20.02 -21.91 -10.28
C ARG A 7 20.09 -22.63 -8.94
N GLU A 8 19.12 -22.34 -8.06
CA GLU A 8 19.15 -22.82 -6.67
C GLU A 8 18.11 -23.90 -6.40
N LYS A 9 17.27 -24.25 -7.39
CA LYS A 9 16.12 -25.16 -7.25
C LYS A 9 15.20 -24.77 -6.10
N TYR A 10 15.18 -23.47 -5.79
CA TYR A 10 14.41 -22.90 -4.70
C TYR A 10 13.13 -22.24 -5.22
N ILE A 11 11.99 -22.62 -4.64
CA ILE A 11 10.69 -21.99 -4.88
C ILE A 11 10.19 -21.52 -3.51
N PRO A 12 10.05 -20.22 -3.27
CA PRO A 12 9.52 -19.73 -2.00
C PRO A 12 8.02 -20.02 -1.90
N ASP A 13 7.51 -20.23 -0.68
CA ASP A 13 6.08 -20.34 -0.40
C ASP A 13 5.41 -18.97 -0.35
N ILE A 14 6.13 -17.96 0.12
CA ILE A 14 5.68 -16.58 0.26
C ILE A 14 6.83 -15.65 -0.14
N ILE A 15 6.49 -14.55 -0.77
CA ILE A 15 7.43 -13.49 -1.16
C ILE A 15 7.12 -12.24 -0.36
N ILE A 16 8.14 -11.68 0.26
CA ILE A 16 8.02 -10.45 1.05
C ILE A 16 8.88 -9.38 0.40
N GLN A 17 8.25 -8.28 0.01
CA GLN A 17 8.93 -7.11 -0.52
C GLN A 17 8.98 -6.03 0.57
N LEU A 18 10.18 -5.64 0.94
CA LEU A 18 10.46 -4.61 1.94
C LEU A 18 11.25 -3.49 1.28
N ARG A 19 10.67 -2.28 1.22
CA ARG A 19 11.36 -1.14 0.64
C ARG A 19 12.34 -0.53 1.64
N PRO A 20 13.56 -0.18 1.23
CA PRO A 20 14.56 0.45 2.11
C PRO A 20 14.16 1.87 2.55
N THR A 21 13.26 2.51 1.79
CA THR A 21 12.76 3.86 2.04
C THR A 21 11.77 3.97 3.21
N SER A 22 11.32 2.84 3.79
CA SER A 22 10.37 2.79 4.91
C SER A 22 11.08 2.43 6.23
N PRO A 23 11.64 3.41 6.98
CA PRO A 23 12.57 3.17 8.09
C PRO A 23 11.90 2.68 9.39
N PHE A 24 10.58 2.90 9.57
CA PHE A 24 9.89 2.62 10.83
C PHE A 24 9.17 1.28 10.87
N ARG A 25 9.53 0.36 9.99
CA ARG A 25 8.97 -0.99 9.95
C ARG A 25 9.28 -1.78 11.21
N LYS A 26 8.25 -2.46 11.73
CA LYS A 26 8.39 -3.35 12.88
C LYS A 26 8.37 -4.81 12.44
N PRO A 27 9.20 -5.69 13.03
CA PRO A 27 9.22 -7.13 12.70
C PRO A 27 7.85 -7.80 12.91
N GLU A 28 7.10 -7.41 13.94
CA GLU A 28 5.80 -7.98 14.28
C GLU A 28 4.81 -7.81 13.13
N TRP A 29 4.83 -6.68 12.43
CA TRP A 29 3.94 -6.44 11.29
C TRP A 29 4.18 -7.38 10.12
N ILE A 30 5.44 -7.83 9.93
CA ILE A 30 5.77 -8.82 8.90
C ILE A 30 5.12 -10.16 9.27
N THR A 31 5.22 -10.56 10.52
CA THR A 31 4.60 -11.80 11.02
C THR A 31 3.09 -11.74 10.88
N ASP A 32 2.47 -10.64 11.31
CA ASP A 32 1.02 -10.45 11.22
C ASP A 32 0.52 -10.51 9.76
N CYS A 33 1.27 -9.87 8.83
CA CYS A 33 0.92 -9.90 7.41
C CYS A 33 1.06 -11.31 6.80
N ILE A 34 2.08 -12.09 7.20
CA ILE A 34 2.23 -13.49 6.79
C ILE A 34 1.03 -14.33 7.29
N GLU A 35 0.71 -14.21 8.57
CA GLU A 35 -0.44 -14.92 9.14
C GLU A 35 -1.75 -14.54 8.47
N LEU A 36 -1.92 -13.26 8.15
CA LEU A 36 -3.11 -12.76 7.46
C LEU A 36 -3.23 -13.35 6.06
N LEU A 37 -2.12 -13.45 5.31
CA LEU A 37 -2.12 -14.12 4.01
C LEU A 37 -2.44 -15.61 4.13
N ILE A 38 -1.92 -16.30 5.13
CA ILE A 38 -2.20 -17.74 5.36
C ILE A 38 -3.68 -17.96 5.69
N LYS A 39 -4.27 -17.08 6.51
CA LYS A 39 -5.69 -17.11 6.89
C LYS A 39 -6.64 -16.71 5.74
N SER A 40 -6.13 -16.16 4.66
CA SER A 40 -6.90 -15.71 3.48
C SER A 40 -6.49 -16.49 2.23
N PRO A 41 -6.94 -17.74 2.07
CA PRO A 41 -6.46 -18.66 1.02
C PRO A 41 -6.80 -18.19 -0.40
N ASP A 42 -7.83 -17.37 -0.58
CA ASP A 42 -8.26 -16.75 -1.82
C ASP A 42 -7.50 -15.46 -2.17
N ALA A 43 -6.77 -14.89 -1.22
CA ALA A 43 -6.03 -13.66 -1.44
C ALA A 43 -4.75 -13.89 -2.24
N ASP A 44 -4.48 -12.97 -3.17
CA ASP A 44 -3.25 -12.89 -3.94
C ASP A 44 -2.10 -12.33 -3.10
N SER A 45 -2.43 -11.32 -2.28
CA SER A 45 -1.44 -10.59 -1.48
C SER A 45 -2.05 -9.96 -0.23
N VAL A 46 -1.15 -9.61 0.69
CA VAL A 46 -1.40 -8.68 1.79
C VAL A 46 -0.51 -7.47 1.57
N ILE A 47 -1.07 -6.28 1.61
CA ILE A 47 -0.32 -5.02 1.53
C ILE A 47 -0.59 -4.15 2.74
N THR A 48 0.41 -3.39 3.14
CA THR A 48 0.21 -2.39 4.18
C THR A 48 -0.41 -1.12 3.61
N VAL A 49 -1.37 -0.59 4.33
CA VAL A 49 -2.12 0.62 3.97
C VAL A 49 -2.29 1.52 5.20
N HIS A 50 -2.69 2.75 5.00
CA HIS A 50 -3.23 3.60 6.06
C HIS A 50 -4.53 4.26 5.59
N ILE A 51 -5.32 4.80 6.51
CA ILE A 51 -6.51 5.55 6.14
C ILE A 51 -6.06 6.81 5.39
N ALA A 52 -6.61 7.03 4.21
CA ALA A 52 -6.21 8.14 3.35
C ALA A 52 -6.50 9.50 3.99
N ASP A 53 -5.49 10.36 4.07
CA ASP A 53 -5.62 11.72 4.58
C ASP A 53 -6.49 12.59 3.68
N ARG A 54 -6.39 12.35 2.37
CA ARG A 54 -7.18 13.04 1.34
C ARG A 54 -8.06 12.06 0.61
N HIS A 55 -9.36 12.33 0.65
CA HIS A 55 -10.33 11.45 0.00
C HIS A 55 -10.42 11.71 -1.51
N PRO A 56 -10.38 10.66 -2.39
CA PRO A 56 -10.43 10.83 -3.84
C PRO A 56 -11.69 11.50 -4.35
N TYR A 57 -12.80 11.45 -3.62
CA TYR A 57 -14.03 12.20 -3.94
C TYR A 57 -13.83 13.74 -3.87
N ARG A 58 -12.77 14.20 -3.23
CA ARG A 58 -12.36 15.62 -3.13
C ARG A 58 -11.23 15.98 -4.09
N MET A 59 -10.85 15.06 -4.99
CA MET A 59 -9.79 15.26 -5.97
C MET A 59 -10.37 15.56 -7.34
N PHE A 60 -9.62 16.33 -8.12
CA PHE A 60 -10.00 16.75 -9.47
C PHE A 60 -8.88 16.45 -10.43
N GLU A 61 -9.24 16.08 -11.66
CA GLU A 61 -8.33 15.98 -12.78
C GLU A 61 -8.53 17.14 -13.76
N GLN A 62 -7.47 17.54 -14.42
CA GLN A 62 -7.56 18.55 -15.47
C GLN A 62 -8.02 17.89 -16.77
N ILE A 63 -9.12 18.38 -17.34
CA ILE A 63 -9.69 17.87 -18.61
C ILE A 63 -9.33 18.74 -19.81
N ARG A 64 -9.12 20.03 -19.58
CA ARG A 64 -8.71 21.04 -20.56
C ARG A 64 -8.00 22.19 -19.84
N GLU A 65 -7.40 23.09 -20.62
CA GLU A 65 -6.86 24.34 -20.07
C GLU A 65 -7.95 25.06 -19.26
N ASN A 66 -7.63 25.38 -18.00
CA ASN A 66 -8.52 26.05 -17.04
C ASN A 66 -9.85 25.34 -16.71
N LYS A 67 -9.96 24.02 -16.98
CA LYS A 67 -11.12 23.22 -16.60
C LYS A 67 -10.71 21.93 -15.90
N ILE A 68 -11.37 21.65 -14.78
CA ILE A 68 -11.18 20.45 -13.97
C ILE A 68 -12.51 19.71 -13.75
N GLN A 69 -12.46 18.43 -13.52
CA GLN A 69 -13.60 17.61 -13.11
C GLN A 69 -13.25 16.69 -11.93
N PRO A 70 -14.22 16.30 -11.11
CA PRO A 70 -13.97 15.32 -10.04
C PRO A 70 -13.55 13.97 -10.63
N ILE A 71 -12.45 13.39 -10.14
CA ILE A 71 -11.96 12.07 -10.62
C ILE A 71 -12.95 10.93 -10.35
N MET A 72 -13.81 11.07 -9.35
CA MET A 72 -14.80 10.06 -8.93
C MET A 72 -16.20 10.32 -9.51
N SER A 73 -16.33 11.11 -10.57
CA SER A 73 -17.61 11.40 -11.24
C SER A 73 -18.34 10.16 -11.77
N HIS A 74 -17.61 9.08 -12.03
CA HIS A 74 -18.16 7.77 -12.43
C HIS A 74 -18.75 6.96 -11.26
N ARG A 75 -18.46 7.33 -10.01
CA ARG A 75 -18.94 6.65 -8.80
C ARG A 75 -20.14 7.32 -8.17
N ALA A 76 -20.27 8.64 -8.28
CA ALA A 76 -21.35 9.40 -7.70
C ALA A 76 -21.59 10.71 -8.47
N GLU A 77 -22.83 11.17 -8.51
CA GLU A 77 -23.13 12.51 -8.96
C GLU A 77 -22.59 13.54 -7.96
N ARG A 78 -21.77 14.49 -8.42
CA ARG A 78 -21.15 15.52 -7.59
C ARG A 78 -20.41 14.97 -6.34
N PRO A 79 -19.46 14.04 -6.51
CA PRO A 79 -18.81 13.34 -5.39
C PRO A 79 -18.12 14.30 -4.39
N HIS A 80 -17.71 15.48 -4.86
CA HIS A 80 -16.99 16.49 -4.07
C HIS A 80 -17.86 17.25 -3.05
N ILE A 81 -19.19 17.11 -3.10
CA ILE A 81 -20.10 17.74 -2.13
C ILE A 81 -20.73 16.74 -1.12
N ILE A 82 -20.46 15.45 -1.26
CA ILE A 82 -20.94 14.43 -0.32
C ILE A 82 -20.36 14.71 1.08
N ASP A 83 -21.19 14.63 2.11
CA ASP A 83 -20.75 14.86 3.48
C ASP A 83 -19.66 13.89 3.90
N ARG A 84 -18.71 14.36 4.74
CA ARG A 84 -17.54 13.57 5.15
C ARG A 84 -17.93 12.25 5.82
N HIS A 85 -19.04 12.23 6.54
CA HIS A 85 -19.55 11.05 7.25
C HIS A 85 -20.15 10.00 6.33
N ASP A 86 -20.57 10.39 5.12
CA ASP A 86 -21.18 9.52 4.11
C ASP A 86 -20.14 9.01 3.10
N LEU A 87 -18.90 9.47 3.21
CA LEU A 87 -17.83 9.02 2.32
C LEU A 87 -17.40 7.59 2.67
N PRO A 88 -17.17 6.71 1.66
CA PRO A 88 -16.67 5.38 1.90
C PRO A 88 -15.26 5.40 2.52
N LEU A 89 -14.94 4.37 3.30
CA LEU A 89 -13.57 4.21 3.82
C LEU A 89 -12.60 3.97 2.67
N ILE A 90 -11.56 4.79 2.60
CA ILE A 90 -10.51 4.70 1.57
C ILE A 90 -9.16 4.54 2.24
N TYR A 91 -8.37 3.66 1.67
CA TYR A 91 -7.00 3.42 2.10
C TYR A 91 -6.02 3.98 1.10
N ASP A 92 -4.89 4.47 1.61
CA ASP A 92 -3.71 4.85 0.84
C ASP A 92 -2.65 3.77 0.97
N TYR A 93 -2.06 3.38 -0.16
CA TYR A 93 -1.03 2.35 -0.23
C TYR A 93 0.32 2.94 0.18
N ASN A 94 0.87 2.45 1.29
CA ASN A 94 2.07 3.03 1.90
C ASN A 94 3.38 2.27 1.62
N CYS A 95 3.30 1.14 0.94
CA CYS A 95 4.46 0.36 0.51
C CYS A 95 5.44 -0.09 1.62
N VAL A 96 5.00 -0.13 2.89
CA VAL A 96 5.87 -0.51 4.00
C VAL A 96 6.18 -2.01 3.97
N ILE A 97 5.16 -2.85 3.73
CA ILE A 97 5.28 -4.31 3.59
C ILE A 97 4.32 -4.77 2.50
N ASP A 98 4.83 -5.51 1.53
CA ASP A 98 4.03 -6.23 0.55
C ASP A 98 4.34 -7.71 0.65
N ILE A 99 3.33 -8.54 0.85
CA ILE A 99 3.47 -9.99 0.92
C ILE A 99 2.60 -10.61 -0.15
N THR A 100 3.18 -11.47 -0.99
CA THR A 100 2.47 -12.07 -2.11
C THR A 100 2.75 -13.56 -2.26
N ARG A 101 1.81 -14.28 -2.86
CA ARG A 101 1.99 -15.67 -3.26
C ARG A 101 2.83 -15.74 -4.54
N PRO A 102 3.70 -16.74 -4.70
CA PRO A 102 4.43 -16.94 -5.96
C PRO A 102 3.51 -17.10 -7.16
N SER A 103 2.34 -17.76 -6.99
CA SER A 103 1.31 -17.92 -8.03
C SER A 103 0.85 -16.57 -8.60
N THR A 104 0.66 -15.56 -7.77
CA THR A 104 0.28 -14.21 -8.21
C THR A 104 1.27 -13.65 -9.22
N ILE A 105 2.57 -13.83 -8.98
CA ILE A 105 3.62 -13.35 -9.89
C ILE A 105 3.66 -14.20 -11.16
N TYR A 106 3.58 -15.53 -11.05
CA TYR A 106 3.68 -16.41 -12.21
C TYR A 106 2.45 -16.36 -13.11
N GLU A 107 1.27 -16.27 -12.53
CA GLU A 107 0.00 -16.36 -13.28
C GLU A 107 -0.54 -14.97 -13.69
N LYS A 108 -0.36 -13.96 -12.84
CA LYS A 108 -0.90 -12.61 -13.07
C LYS A 108 0.16 -11.58 -13.52
N GLY A 109 1.44 -11.92 -13.44
CA GLY A 109 2.53 -11.04 -13.87
C GLY A 109 2.71 -9.77 -13.02
N CYS A 110 2.17 -9.76 -11.80
CA CYS A 110 2.27 -8.61 -10.89
C CYS A 110 2.53 -9.08 -9.44
N THR A 111 2.92 -8.15 -8.57
CA THR A 111 3.26 -8.46 -7.17
C THR A 111 2.11 -8.30 -6.20
N VAL A 112 0.99 -7.72 -6.61
CA VAL A 112 -0.14 -7.41 -5.73
C VAL A 112 -1.37 -8.27 -6.05
N GLY A 113 -1.66 -8.51 -7.36
CA GLY A 113 -2.81 -9.29 -7.81
C GLY A 113 -4.14 -8.50 -7.75
N ASP A 114 -5.26 -9.24 -7.73
CA ASP A 114 -6.61 -8.68 -7.80
C ASP A 114 -7.32 -8.76 -6.44
N ILE A 115 -7.10 -9.84 -5.68
CA ILE A 115 -7.69 -10.05 -4.36
C ILE A 115 -6.66 -9.69 -3.31
N ILE A 116 -6.82 -8.51 -2.73
CA ILE A 116 -5.86 -7.87 -1.86
C ILE A 116 -6.44 -7.75 -0.45
N VAL A 117 -5.70 -8.22 0.54
CA VAL A 117 -6.06 -8.04 1.94
C VAL A 117 -5.25 -6.90 2.53
N PRO A 118 -5.88 -5.85 3.08
CA PRO A 118 -5.17 -4.72 3.67
C PRO A 118 -4.71 -5.04 5.10
N TYR A 119 -3.47 -4.69 5.43
CA TYR A 119 -3.00 -4.55 6.80
C TYR A 119 -2.86 -3.08 7.14
N VAL A 120 -3.71 -2.58 8.05
CA VAL A 120 -3.84 -1.14 8.30
C VAL A 120 -2.81 -0.69 9.33
N LEU A 121 -1.95 0.25 8.95
CA LEU A 121 -0.98 0.91 9.81
C LEU A 121 -1.44 2.33 10.19
N ASP A 122 -0.96 2.80 11.33
CA ASP A 122 -1.08 4.22 11.68
C ASP A 122 -0.14 5.05 10.78
N SER A 123 -0.66 6.10 10.15
CA SER A 123 0.04 6.95 9.18
C SER A 123 1.37 7.54 9.71
N LYS A 124 1.49 7.73 11.03
CA LYS A 124 2.75 8.20 11.67
C LYS A 124 3.95 7.26 11.45
N PHE A 125 3.72 6.01 11.05
CA PHE A 125 4.78 5.04 10.73
C PHE A 125 5.03 4.89 9.23
N CYS A 126 4.18 5.52 8.39
CA CYS A 126 4.20 5.37 6.95
C CYS A 126 5.05 6.45 6.26
N VAL A 127 6.21 6.76 6.85
CA VAL A 127 7.16 7.70 6.24
C VAL A 127 7.91 6.99 5.12
N ASP A 128 7.84 7.53 3.91
CA ASP A 128 8.63 7.11 2.75
C ASP A 128 9.70 8.16 2.46
N ILE A 129 10.95 7.73 2.31
CA ILE A 129 12.10 8.62 2.13
C ILE A 129 12.43 8.70 0.64
N ASP A 130 11.75 9.59 -0.06
CA ASP A 130 11.99 9.88 -1.48
C ASP A 130 12.86 11.12 -1.70
N SER A 131 12.97 11.99 -0.69
CA SER A 131 13.70 13.23 -0.78
C SER A 131 14.55 13.51 0.47
N PRO A 132 15.56 14.42 0.38
CA PRO A 132 16.31 14.87 1.56
C PRO A 132 15.44 15.50 2.66
N ASN A 133 14.27 16.02 2.31
CA ASN A 133 13.34 16.57 3.29
C ASN A 133 12.64 15.44 4.08
N ASP A 134 12.28 14.35 3.42
CA ASP A 134 11.67 13.19 4.08
C ASP A 134 12.65 12.54 5.05
N LEU A 135 13.93 12.48 4.68
CA LEU A 135 14.98 12.02 5.58
C LEU A 135 15.05 12.86 6.87
N LYS A 136 14.98 14.19 6.76
CA LYS A 136 14.97 15.07 7.95
C LYS A 136 13.72 14.83 8.82
N ILE A 137 12.57 14.58 8.19
CA ILE A 137 11.33 14.24 8.90
C ILE A 137 11.51 12.91 9.64
N ALA A 138 12.04 11.90 8.97
CA ALA A 138 12.32 10.59 9.54
C ALA A 138 13.30 10.70 10.73
N GLU A 139 14.40 11.43 10.59
CA GLU A 139 15.35 11.66 11.69
C GLU A 139 14.71 12.34 12.90
N LYS A 140 13.86 13.36 12.67
CA LYS A 140 13.14 14.04 13.75
C LYS A 140 12.20 13.10 14.48
N LEU A 141 11.45 12.27 13.74
CA LEU A 141 10.55 11.27 14.31
C LEU A 141 11.31 10.19 15.08
N PHE A 142 12.45 9.75 14.59
CA PHE A 142 13.29 8.77 15.28
C PHE A 142 13.77 9.30 16.64
N ARG A 143 14.30 10.53 16.67
CA ARG A 143 14.78 11.18 17.90
C ARG A 143 13.67 11.44 18.93
N SER A 144 12.42 11.63 18.48
CA SER A 144 11.28 11.84 19.40
C SER A 144 10.79 10.58 20.07
N LYS A 145 11.27 9.40 19.65
CA LYS A 145 10.90 8.08 20.21
C LYS A 145 11.99 7.50 21.12
N SER A 146 13.16 8.13 21.16
CA SER A 146 14.27 7.82 22.07
C SER A 146 14.14 8.62 23.34
#